data_97fc987cbe33091669736ae5387cf08b
#
_entry.id   97fc987cbe33091669736ae5387cf08b
#
_cell.length_a   1.000
_cell.length_b   1.000
_cell.length_c   1.000
_cell.angle_alpha   90.00
_cell.angle_beta   90.00
_cell.angle_gamma   90.00
#
_symmetry.space_group_name_H-M   'P 1'
#
loop_
_entity.id
_entity.type
_entity.pdbx_description
1 polymer ?
#
loop_
_entity_poly.entity_id
_entity_poly.type
_entity_poly.pdbx_seq_one_letter_code
_entity_poly.pdbx_strand_id
1 'polypeptide(L)'
;MLTKDEIGKILVEACSTGADFAELYFEDTTVSNVRIIQDKVDESSATNLYGCGLRVLKDMEEAYGYTNDTSFDGLWQLAQNLKQNYHSKPLISAVSFQEQQRTDHTTFGSLAVDYDQLCATLKQIAKTILAYDSRMIQAAATYQGQLQKITVCNTNGVFANDTRFIQRIAAQAVSKDENSMQSGFDSYGGNFDFKALMDYDYDEFAKKIAQTAITMLTAKEMKGGVYDVVIHNAFGGVIFHEACGHSLEATSVAKKLSFFSDKLGEKIASDVVTAIDDGTIANEWGSQNIDDEGNPQQKRVLIENGILKSYMIDMRNARRMKMPSTGSGRRQSYRFSPTSRMSNTYIANGSSTFEEIIQNTKYGLFAKSMGGGSVNPATGEYNFSVSEGYLIEDGKITEPVRGATLIGNGKDTLLKIDMVADNLSLGYGMCGSLSGSIPACVGQPTIRVKAMTVGGKGE
;
A
#
# COMPACT_ATOMS: atom_id res chain seq x y z
N MET A 1 -0.80 26.03 -16.69
CA MET A 1 -1.27 26.03 -15.28
C MET A 1 -1.74 27.45 -14.97
N LEU A 2 -2.83 27.60 -14.20
CA LEU A 2 -3.33 28.90 -13.75
C LEU A 2 -2.32 29.62 -12.83
N THR A 3 -2.41 30.93 -12.77
CA THR A 3 -1.64 31.74 -11.82
C THR A 3 -2.16 31.54 -10.38
N LYS A 4 -1.31 31.82 -9.38
CA LYS A 4 -1.73 31.76 -7.96
C LYS A 4 -2.93 32.67 -7.66
N ASP A 5 -3.01 33.83 -8.34
CA ASP A 5 -4.14 34.77 -8.19
C ASP A 5 -5.45 34.18 -8.73
N GLU A 6 -5.42 33.56 -9.92
CA GLU A 6 -6.59 32.89 -10.49
C GLU A 6 -7.06 31.73 -9.61
N ILE A 7 -6.14 30.90 -9.12
CA ILE A 7 -6.43 29.81 -8.19
C ILE A 7 -7.06 30.35 -6.91
N GLY A 8 -6.51 31.41 -6.35
CA GLY A 8 -7.06 32.06 -5.16
C GLY A 8 -8.50 32.56 -5.35
N LYS A 9 -8.81 33.16 -6.51
CA LYS A 9 -10.17 33.60 -6.86
C LYS A 9 -11.16 32.43 -6.91
N ILE A 10 -10.76 31.31 -7.53
CA ILE A 10 -11.60 30.10 -7.62
C ILE A 10 -11.89 29.54 -6.21
N LEU A 11 -10.88 29.45 -5.34
CA LEU A 11 -11.03 28.96 -3.96
C LEU A 11 -11.94 29.87 -3.13
N VAL A 12 -11.80 31.19 -3.27
CA VAL A 12 -12.69 32.16 -2.61
C VAL A 12 -14.12 32.02 -3.11
N GLU A 13 -14.33 31.84 -4.42
CA GLU A 13 -15.65 31.63 -5.01
C GLU A 13 -16.29 30.35 -4.47
N ALA A 14 -15.54 29.24 -4.38
CA ALA A 14 -16.01 27.98 -3.81
C ALA A 14 -16.52 28.14 -2.36
N CYS A 15 -15.95 29.10 -1.61
CA CYS A 15 -16.30 29.39 -0.21
C CYS A 15 -17.31 30.55 -0.06
N SER A 16 -17.75 31.17 -1.16
CA SER A 16 -18.55 32.41 -1.12
C SER A 16 -19.92 32.26 -0.47
N THR A 17 -20.42 31.05 -0.27
CA THR A 17 -21.68 30.73 0.40
C THR A 17 -21.51 30.14 1.79
N GLY A 18 -20.32 30.31 2.41
CA GLY A 18 -20.06 30.01 3.82
C GLY A 18 -19.41 28.69 4.11
N ALA A 19 -18.76 28.07 3.11
CA ALA A 19 -17.79 27.02 3.37
C ALA A 19 -16.56 27.60 4.09
N ASP A 20 -15.91 26.78 4.93
CA ASP A 20 -14.76 27.17 5.75
C ASP A 20 -13.43 26.68 5.18
N PHE A 21 -13.47 25.89 4.10
CA PHE A 21 -12.30 25.36 3.41
C PHE A 21 -12.60 24.98 1.97
N ALA A 22 -11.67 25.23 1.08
CA ALA A 22 -11.66 24.69 -0.28
C ALA A 22 -10.25 24.27 -0.70
N GLU A 23 -10.17 23.21 -1.51
CA GLU A 23 -8.92 22.62 -2.02
C GLU A 23 -9.06 22.23 -3.48
N LEU A 24 -8.12 22.65 -4.31
CA LEU A 24 -7.92 22.19 -5.66
C LEU A 24 -6.77 21.18 -5.70
N TYR A 25 -7.02 20.04 -6.32
CA TYR A 25 -6.02 18.98 -6.57
C TYR A 25 -5.88 18.78 -8.07
N PHE A 26 -4.83 19.33 -8.64
CA PHE A 26 -4.48 19.13 -10.06
C PHE A 26 -3.67 17.86 -10.22
N GLU A 27 -3.93 17.13 -11.31
CA GLU A 27 -3.20 15.91 -11.63
C GLU A 27 -2.93 15.78 -13.13
N ASP A 28 -1.71 15.35 -13.43
CA ASP A 28 -1.28 14.87 -14.75
C ASP A 28 -0.54 13.55 -14.55
N THR A 29 -1.21 12.45 -14.89
CA THR A 29 -0.71 11.09 -14.67
C THR A 29 -0.63 10.32 -15.96
N THR A 30 0.55 9.78 -16.28
CA THR A 30 0.72 8.80 -17.35
C THR A 30 0.92 7.42 -16.74
N VAL A 31 0.11 6.45 -17.17
CA VAL A 31 0.24 5.04 -16.80
C VAL A 31 0.67 4.26 -18.02
N SER A 32 1.73 3.46 -17.88
CA SER A 32 2.26 2.58 -18.94
C SER A 32 2.26 1.14 -18.47
N ASN A 33 1.77 0.22 -19.29
CA ASN A 33 1.81 -1.21 -19.04
C ASN A 33 2.44 -1.93 -20.22
N VAL A 34 3.31 -2.91 -19.93
CA VAL A 34 3.83 -3.85 -20.91
C VAL A 34 3.73 -5.24 -20.30
N ARG A 35 3.12 -6.17 -21.00
CA ARG A 35 2.99 -7.57 -20.59
C ARG A 35 3.55 -8.50 -21.65
N ILE A 36 4.41 -9.39 -21.21
CA ILE A 36 4.96 -10.49 -22.01
C ILE A 36 4.38 -11.79 -21.47
N ILE A 37 3.84 -12.62 -22.35
CA ILE A 37 3.48 -14.01 -22.06
C ILE A 37 4.34 -14.90 -22.91
N GLN A 38 5.15 -15.75 -22.26
CA GLN A 38 6.17 -16.56 -22.90
C GLN A 38 7.22 -15.70 -23.62
N ASP A 39 7.18 -15.60 -24.95
CA ASP A 39 8.09 -14.81 -25.78
C ASP A 39 7.39 -13.65 -26.52
N LYS A 40 6.07 -13.49 -26.32
CA LYS A 40 5.24 -12.56 -27.09
C LYS A 40 4.76 -11.39 -26.24
N VAL A 41 4.70 -10.23 -26.85
CA VAL A 41 4.01 -9.07 -26.29
C VAL A 41 2.52 -9.36 -26.31
N ASP A 42 1.89 -9.47 -25.15
CA ASP A 42 0.45 -9.67 -24.96
C ASP A 42 -0.28 -8.33 -24.86
N GLU A 43 0.33 -7.38 -24.15
CA GLU A 43 -0.21 -6.03 -23.97
C GLU A 43 0.91 -5.00 -24.02
N SER A 44 0.64 -3.86 -24.66
CA SER A 44 1.43 -2.64 -24.54
C SER A 44 0.46 -1.46 -24.60
N SER A 45 0.33 -0.73 -23.50
CA SER A 45 -0.61 0.38 -23.39
C SER A 45 0.00 1.56 -22.64
N ALA A 46 -0.42 2.77 -23.03
CA ALA A 46 -0.16 4.00 -22.30
C ALA A 46 -1.45 4.83 -22.25
N THR A 47 -1.80 5.30 -21.07
CA THR A 47 -2.97 6.15 -20.84
C THR A 47 -2.58 7.40 -20.08
N ASN A 48 -3.26 8.50 -20.37
CA ASN A 48 -3.09 9.75 -19.62
C ASN A 48 -4.38 10.08 -18.87
N LEU A 49 -4.22 10.45 -17.61
CA LEU A 49 -5.27 10.95 -16.74
C LEU A 49 -4.90 12.40 -16.36
N TYR A 50 -5.72 13.34 -16.81
CA TYR A 50 -5.49 14.78 -16.61
C TYR A 50 -6.76 15.46 -16.11
N GLY A 51 -6.64 16.31 -15.07
CA GLY A 51 -7.77 17.07 -14.57
C GLY A 51 -7.52 17.67 -13.19
N CYS A 52 -8.62 18.14 -12.58
CA CYS A 52 -8.61 18.75 -11.27
C CYS A 52 -9.83 18.32 -10.45
N GLY A 53 -9.62 17.97 -9.20
CA GLY A 53 -10.66 17.80 -8.19
C GLY A 53 -10.80 19.07 -7.34
N LEU A 54 -12.02 19.47 -7.05
CA LEU A 54 -12.34 20.55 -6.11
C LEU A 54 -13.11 19.96 -4.93
N ARG A 55 -12.55 20.15 -3.74
CA ARG A 55 -13.11 19.75 -2.46
C ARG A 55 -13.52 21.00 -1.69
N VAL A 56 -14.73 21.03 -1.19
CA VAL A 56 -15.27 22.15 -0.40
C VAL A 56 -15.81 21.60 0.91
N LEU A 57 -15.44 22.20 2.03
CA LEU A 57 -15.88 21.76 3.36
C LEU A 57 -16.57 22.89 4.11
N LYS A 58 -17.57 22.51 4.90
CA LYS A 58 -18.10 23.30 6.00
C LYS A 58 -18.22 22.38 7.22
N ASP A 59 -17.43 22.65 8.25
CA ASP A 59 -17.31 21.74 9.40
C ASP A 59 -16.94 20.31 8.96
N MET A 60 -17.91 19.37 9.02
CA MET A 60 -17.76 17.96 8.62
C MET A 60 -18.47 17.63 7.30
N GLU A 61 -19.25 18.57 6.76
CA GLU A 61 -19.94 18.39 5.49
C GLU A 61 -18.97 18.63 4.33
N GLU A 62 -19.00 17.73 3.35
CA GLU A 62 -18.12 17.78 2.19
C GLU A 62 -18.91 17.76 0.90
N ALA A 63 -18.62 18.72 0.02
CA ALA A 63 -18.97 18.67 -1.39
C ALA A 63 -17.70 18.42 -2.21
N TYR A 64 -17.76 17.47 -3.13
CA TYR A 64 -16.66 17.13 -4.01
C TYR A 64 -17.11 17.05 -5.46
N GLY A 65 -16.32 17.62 -6.35
CA GLY A 65 -16.53 17.53 -7.79
C GLY A 65 -15.19 17.54 -8.51
N TYR A 66 -15.17 17.13 -9.78
CA TYR A 66 -13.96 17.12 -10.58
C TYR A 66 -14.27 17.45 -12.04
N THR A 67 -13.23 17.88 -12.75
CA THR A 67 -13.30 18.20 -14.20
C THR A 67 -11.95 17.90 -14.87
N ASN A 68 -11.98 17.62 -16.17
CA ASN A 68 -10.79 17.62 -17.01
C ASN A 68 -10.55 18.96 -17.72
N ASP A 69 -11.50 19.90 -17.63
CA ASP A 69 -11.28 21.28 -18.02
C ASP A 69 -10.63 22.06 -16.88
N THR A 70 -9.32 22.21 -16.94
CA THR A 70 -8.51 22.93 -15.96
C THR A 70 -8.30 24.42 -16.30
N SER A 71 -9.06 24.96 -17.25
CA SER A 71 -9.11 26.40 -17.53
C SER A 71 -9.72 27.16 -16.34
N PHE A 72 -9.53 28.48 -16.29
CA PHE A 72 -10.15 29.34 -15.28
C PHE A 72 -11.69 29.17 -15.32
N ASP A 73 -12.29 29.24 -16.51
CA ASP A 73 -13.74 29.15 -16.66
C ASP A 73 -14.30 27.79 -16.25
N GLY A 74 -13.62 26.68 -16.60
CA GLY A 74 -14.01 25.33 -16.21
C GLY A 74 -13.98 25.13 -14.70
N LEU A 75 -12.93 25.57 -14.02
CA LEU A 75 -12.81 25.47 -12.56
C LEU A 75 -13.72 26.48 -11.83
N TRP A 76 -13.94 27.66 -12.40
CA TRP A 76 -14.89 28.62 -11.87
C TRP A 76 -16.31 28.06 -11.89
N GLN A 77 -16.72 27.44 -12.99
CA GLN A 77 -18.02 26.77 -13.09
C GLN A 77 -18.16 25.62 -12.08
N LEU A 78 -17.10 24.84 -11.88
CA LEU A 78 -17.09 23.79 -10.87
C LEU A 78 -17.25 24.38 -9.45
N ALA A 79 -16.57 25.48 -9.14
CA ALA A 79 -16.70 26.18 -7.87
C ALA A 79 -18.12 26.72 -7.66
N GLN A 80 -18.72 27.32 -8.70
CA GLN A 80 -20.11 27.77 -8.63
C GLN A 80 -21.11 26.65 -8.39
N ASN A 81 -20.88 25.46 -8.95
CA ASN A 81 -21.75 24.31 -8.72
C ASN A 81 -21.63 23.80 -7.28
N LEU A 82 -20.41 23.67 -6.75
CA LEU A 82 -20.19 23.09 -5.43
C LEU A 82 -20.59 24.04 -4.29
N LYS A 83 -20.42 25.35 -4.44
CA LYS A 83 -20.82 26.32 -3.41
C LYS A 83 -22.32 26.29 -3.10
N GLN A 84 -23.16 25.80 -4.03
CA GLN A 84 -24.61 25.70 -3.84
C GLN A 84 -25.01 24.73 -2.71
N ASN A 85 -24.10 23.90 -2.22
CA ASN A 85 -24.35 23.04 -1.08
C ASN A 85 -24.38 23.79 0.26
N TYR A 86 -23.97 25.05 0.30
CA TYR A 86 -23.85 25.83 1.53
C TYR A 86 -24.65 27.17 1.42
N HIS A 87 -25.21 27.59 2.53
CA HIS A 87 -26.12 28.77 2.56
C HIS A 87 -25.86 29.63 3.79
N SER A 88 -24.64 30.18 3.89
CA SER A 88 -24.30 31.11 4.99
C SER A 88 -23.36 32.22 4.50
N LYS A 89 -23.00 33.13 5.40
CA LYS A 89 -22.11 34.25 5.04
C LYS A 89 -20.71 33.73 4.68
N PRO A 90 -20.02 34.35 3.70
CA PRO A 90 -18.65 34.04 3.39
C PRO A 90 -17.73 34.12 4.61
N LEU A 91 -16.87 33.14 4.79
CA LEU A 91 -15.85 33.08 5.84
C LEU A 91 -14.44 33.39 5.31
N ILE A 92 -14.24 33.21 4.01
CA ILE A 92 -12.96 33.38 3.32
C ILE A 92 -13.10 34.47 2.26
N SER A 93 -12.28 35.52 2.35
CA SER A 93 -12.29 36.64 1.42
C SER A 93 -11.04 36.77 0.56
N ALA A 94 -9.96 36.11 0.95
CA ALA A 94 -8.69 36.08 0.21
C ALA A 94 -7.89 34.82 0.57
N VAL A 95 -7.04 34.38 -0.34
CA VAL A 95 -6.09 33.29 -0.12
C VAL A 95 -4.68 33.81 -0.40
N SER A 96 -3.76 33.59 0.54
CA SER A 96 -2.33 33.90 0.38
C SER A 96 -1.55 32.61 0.46
N PHE A 97 -0.91 32.21 -0.63
CA PHE A 97 -0.14 30.98 -0.69
C PHE A 97 1.25 31.16 -0.10
N GLN A 98 1.65 30.22 0.73
CA GLN A 98 2.95 30.17 1.37
C GLN A 98 3.76 28.98 0.80
N GLU A 99 5.05 29.16 0.63
CA GLU A 99 5.96 28.05 0.34
C GLU A 99 6.07 27.15 1.58
N GLN A 100 5.82 25.87 1.38
CA GLN A 100 6.02 24.89 2.43
C GLN A 100 7.44 24.34 2.38
N GLN A 101 8.11 24.35 3.53
CA GLN A 101 9.35 23.60 3.69
C GLN A 101 9.03 22.11 3.76
N ARG A 102 9.71 21.32 2.93
CA ARG A 102 9.61 19.86 2.91
C ARG A 102 10.98 19.24 2.69
N THR A 103 11.10 17.97 3.06
CA THR A 103 12.21 17.11 2.66
C THR A 103 11.74 16.21 1.53
N ASP A 104 12.51 16.14 0.45
CA ASP A 104 12.21 15.22 -0.64
C ASP A 104 12.74 13.82 -0.29
N HIS A 105 11.82 12.85 -0.24
CA HIS A 105 12.08 11.45 0.06
C HIS A 105 12.16 10.60 -1.20
N THR A 106 11.63 11.11 -2.32
CA THR A 106 11.68 10.48 -3.63
C THR A 106 12.43 11.39 -4.60
N THR A 107 13.44 10.84 -5.25
CA THR A 107 14.30 11.54 -6.17
C THR A 107 14.50 10.75 -7.45
N PHE A 108 14.62 11.44 -8.59
CA PHE A 108 14.71 10.82 -9.90
C PHE A 108 15.85 11.43 -10.69
N GLY A 109 16.76 10.60 -11.23
CA GLY A 109 17.77 10.99 -12.19
C GLY A 109 17.16 11.25 -13.58
N SER A 110 16.21 10.43 -13.98
CA SER A 110 15.47 10.54 -15.24
C SER A 110 14.05 10.01 -15.09
N LEU A 111 13.10 10.59 -15.80
CA LEU A 111 11.71 10.12 -15.90
C LEU A 111 11.45 9.34 -17.20
N ALA A 112 12.49 9.08 -18.01
CA ALA A 112 12.38 8.34 -19.24
C ALA A 112 12.43 6.83 -19.02
N VAL A 113 11.67 6.08 -19.81
CA VAL A 113 11.67 4.61 -19.88
C VAL A 113 12.27 4.17 -21.19
N ASP A 114 13.27 3.31 -21.17
CA ASP A 114 13.79 2.63 -22.34
C ASP A 114 12.94 1.35 -22.59
N TYR A 115 11.98 1.45 -23.50
CA TYR A 115 11.07 0.35 -23.79
C TYR A 115 11.73 -0.83 -24.49
N ASP A 116 12.83 -0.63 -25.23
CA ASP A 116 13.57 -1.73 -25.87
C ASP A 116 14.29 -2.56 -24.80
N GLN A 117 14.99 -1.90 -23.88
CA GLN A 117 15.60 -2.57 -22.72
C GLN A 117 14.55 -3.26 -21.86
N LEU A 118 13.41 -2.59 -21.56
CA LEU A 118 12.32 -3.15 -20.79
C LEU A 118 11.76 -4.42 -21.43
N CYS A 119 11.43 -4.40 -22.71
CA CYS A 119 10.90 -5.56 -23.41
C CYS A 119 11.91 -6.72 -23.45
N ALA A 120 13.19 -6.43 -23.63
CA ALA A 120 14.25 -7.43 -23.59
C ALA A 120 14.32 -8.10 -22.20
N THR A 121 14.27 -7.31 -21.12
CA THR A 121 14.29 -7.79 -19.74
C THR A 121 13.07 -8.67 -19.43
N LEU A 122 11.84 -8.22 -19.77
CA LEU A 122 10.63 -8.99 -19.55
C LEU A 122 10.63 -10.33 -20.31
N LYS A 123 11.12 -10.37 -21.55
CA LYS A 123 11.30 -11.60 -22.33
C LYS A 123 12.34 -12.52 -21.67
N GLN A 124 13.45 -11.95 -21.16
CA GLN A 124 14.46 -12.75 -20.49
C GLN A 124 13.92 -13.40 -19.21
N ILE A 125 13.15 -12.66 -18.40
CA ILE A 125 12.45 -13.20 -17.22
C ILE A 125 11.58 -14.41 -17.61
N ALA A 126 10.70 -14.23 -18.61
CA ALA A 126 9.81 -15.31 -19.06
C ALA A 126 10.59 -16.52 -19.57
N LYS A 127 11.68 -16.30 -20.33
CA LYS A 127 12.55 -17.36 -20.85
C LYS A 127 13.25 -18.11 -19.73
N THR A 128 13.80 -17.41 -18.71
CA THR A 128 14.46 -18.04 -17.55
C THR A 128 13.46 -18.91 -16.77
N ILE A 129 12.24 -18.44 -16.56
CA ILE A 129 11.17 -19.22 -15.91
C ILE A 129 10.87 -20.50 -16.68
N LEU A 130 10.62 -20.40 -18.00
CA LEU A 130 10.27 -21.57 -18.83
C LEU A 130 11.40 -22.60 -18.94
N ALA A 131 12.65 -22.14 -18.93
CA ALA A 131 13.82 -23.01 -19.01
C ALA A 131 14.18 -23.71 -17.68
N TYR A 132 13.55 -23.31 -16.56
CA TYR A 132 13.92 -23.79 -15.22
C TYR A 132 13.62 -25.28 -15.01
N ASP A 133 12.44 -25.73 -15.49
CA ASP A 133 12.01 -27.14 -15.34
C ASP A 133 11.04 -27.49 -16.48
N SER A 134 11.06 -28.74 -16.96
CA SER A 134 10.20 -29.22 -18.04
C SER A 134 8.70 -29.19 -17.73
N ARG A 135 8.33 -29.08 -16.46
CA ARG A 135 6.93 -28.97 -15.98
C ARG A 135 6.42 -27.53 -16.01
N MET A 136 7.25 -26.54 -16.37
CA MET A 136 6.80 -25.18 -16.58
C MET A 136 5.96 -25.07 -17.86
N ILE A 137 4.72 -24.62 -17.73
CA ILE A 137 3.79 -24.51 -18.86
C ILE A 137 3.50 -23.07 -19.27
N GLN A 138 3.72 -22.11 -18.38
CA GLN A 138 3.48 -20.70 -18.67
C GLN A 138 4.39 -19.80 -17.82
N ALA A 139 4.87 -18.73 -18.44
CA ALA A 139 5.53 -17.62 -17.80
C ALA A 139 4.93 -16.30 -18.29
N ALA A 140 4.67 -15.39 -17.37
CA ALA A 140 4.26 -14.02 -17.67
C ALA A 140 5.16 -13.04 -16.92
N ALA A 141 5.56 -11.97 -17.59
CA ALA A 141 6.28 -10.85 -16.97
C ALA A 141 5.58 -9.54 -17.35
N THR A 142 5.33 -8.68 -16.39
CA THR A 142 4.54 -7.45 -16.58
C THR A 142 5.28 -6.28 -15.96
N TYR A 143 5.42 -5.20 -16.73
CA TYR A 143 5.81 -3.89 -16.25
C TYR A 143 4.57 -3.02 -16.06
N GLN A 144 4.54 -2.29 -14.96
CA GLN A 144 3.59 -1.22 -14.70
C GLN A 144 4.36 0.01 -14.23
N GLY A 145 4.21 1.11 -14.95
CA GLY A 145 4.81 2.40 -14.61
C GLY A 145 3.72 3.47 -14.49
N GLN A 146 3.83 4.33 -13.47
CA GLN A 146 2.95 5.47 -13.27
C GLN A 146 3.79 6.71 -12.96
N LEU A 147 3.82 7.64 -13.91
CA LEU A 147 4.38 8.99 -13.68
C LEU A 147 3.22 9.92 -13.34
N GLN A 148 3.15 10.33 -12.08
CA GLN A 148 2.12 11.22 -11.55
C GLN A 148 2.74 12.55 -11.13
N LYS A 149 2.20 13.65 -11.65
CA LYS A 149 2.51 15.02 -11.25
C LYS A 149 1.27 15.64 -10.64
N ILE A 150 1.39 16.14 -9.42
CA ILE A 150 0.28 16.76 -8.70
C ILE A 150 0.62 18.17 -8.25
N THR A 151 -0.42 19.00 -8.11
CA THR A 151 -0.37 20.29 -7.43
C THR A 151 -1.58 20.40 -6.50
N VAL A 152 -1.32 20.66 -5.23
CA VAL A 152 -2.37 20.87 -4.21
C VAL A 152 -2.38 22.33 -3.80
N CYS A 153 -3.55 22.97 -3.88
CA CYS A 153 -3.76 24.36 -3.50
C CYS A 153 -4.98 24.47 -2.62
N ASN A 154 -4.90 25.14 -1.47
CA ASN A 154 -6.08 25.26 -0.60
C ASN A 154 -6.15 26.62 0.12
N THR A 155 -7.31 26.86 0.74
CA THR A 155 -7.62 28.13 1.45
C THR A 155 -6.80 28.32 2.73
N ASN A 156 -6.08 27.32 3.24
CA ASN A 156 -5.13 27.47 4.34
C ASN A 156 -3.76 27.97 3.85
N GLY A 157 -3.65 28.33 2.58
CA GLY A 157 -2.42 28.88 1.99
C GLY A 157 -1.44 27.83 1.46
N VAL A 158 -1.82 26.57 1.42
CA VAL A 158 -0.98 25.50 0.81
C VAL A 158 -0.91 25.73 -0.70
N PHE A 159 0.31 25.66 -1.24
CA PHE A 159 0.62 25.53 -2.66
C PHE A 159 1.79 24.56 -2.77
N ALA A 160 1.51 23.29 -3.01
CA ALA A 160 2.50 22.23 -2.97
C ALA A 160 2.45 21.37 -4.22
N ASN A 161 3.63 20.97 -4.72
CA ASN A 161 3.77 20.12 -5.90
C ASN A 161 4.49 18.84 -5.52
N ASP A 162 4.14 17.74 -6.19
CA ASP A 162 4.89 16.49 -6.07
C ASP A 162 4.98 15.79 -7.42
N THR A 163 6.06 15.00 -7.58
CA THR A 163 6.23 14.09 -8.72
C THR A 163 6.52 12.72 -8.17
N ARG A 164 5.78 11.72 -8.65
CA ARG A 164 5.90 10.33 -8.24
C ARG A 164 6.12 9.49 -9.48
N PHE A 165 7.14 8.66 -9.47
CA PHE A 165 7.46 7.76 -10.59
C PHE A 165 7.50 6.33 -10.09
N ILE A 166 6.31 5.78 -9.90
CA ILE A 166 6.10 4.46 -9.33
C ILE A 166 6.21 3.43 -10.44
N GLN A 167 7.13 2.49 -10.30
CA GLN A 167 7.40 1.46 -11.30
C GLN A 167 7.51 0.09 -10.66
N ARG A 168 7.02 -0.94 -11.35
CA ARG A 168 7.10 -2.33 -10.89
C ARG A 168 7.22 -3.29 -12.05
N ILE A 169 8.12 -4.28 -11.91
CA ILE A 169 8.10 -5.51 -12.69
C ILE A 169 7.58 -6.63 -11.80
N ALA A 170 6.58 -7.34 -12.28
CA ALA A 170 6.02 -8.53 -11.65
C ALA A 170 6.14 -9.72 -12.61
N ALA A 171 6.37 -10.92 -12.08
CA ALA A 171 6.38 -12.12 -12.90
C ALA A 171 5.64 -13.28 -12.23
N GLN A 172 5.11 -14.15 -13.07
CA GLN A 172 4.38 -15.34 -12.66
C GLN A 172 4.87 -16.55 -13.46
N ALA A 173 5.18 -17.62 -12.76
CA ALA A 173 5.42 -18.95 -13.29
C ALA A 173 4.21 -19.85 -13.03
N VAL A 174 3.86 -20.70 -13.99
CA VAL A 174 2.86 -21.75 -13.79
C VAL A 174 3.50 -23.08 -14.15
N SER A 175 3.46 -24.02 -13.20
CA SER A 175 3.91 -25.40 -13.37
C SER A 175 2.72 -26.36 -13.31
N LYS A 176 2.83 -27.49 -13.99
CA LYS A 176 1.79 -28.52 -14.04
C LYS A 176 2.39 -29.92 -14.08
N ASP A 177 1.76 -30.85 -13.36
CA ASP A 177 1.95 -32.30 -13.51
C ASP A 177 0.61 -32.99 -13.82
N GLU A 178 0.55 -34.31 -13.70
CA GLU A 178 -0.69 -35.06 -13.96
C GLU A 178 -1.82 -34.75 -12.97
N ASN A 179 -1.49 -34.33 -11.75
CA ASN A 179 -2.41 -34.23 -10.63
C ASN A 179 -2.77 -32.79 -10.23
N SER A 180 -1.88 -31.82 -10.52
CA SER A 180 -2.04 -30.47 -10.03
C SER A 180 -1.39 -29.41 -10.92
N MET A 181 -1.77 -28.16 -10.67
CA MET A 181 -1.17 -26.98 -11.27
C MET A 181 -0.88 -25.97 -10.15
N GLN A 182 0.33 -25.45 -10.13
CA GLN A 182 0.79 -24.50 -9.11
C GLN A 182 1.45 -23.30 -9.75
N SER A 183 1.54 -22.21 -8.99
CA SER A 183 2.17 -20.98 -9.47
C SER A 183 3.15 -20.41 -8.45
N GLY A 184 4.18 -19.73 -8.98
CA GLY A 184 5.03 -18.81 -8.23
C GLY A 184 4.80 -17.40 -8.73
N PHE A 185 4.92 -16.43 -7.86
CA PHE A 185 4.75 -15.00 -8.16
C PHE A 185 5.68 -14.19 -7.27
N ASP A 186 6.28 -13.15 -7.85
CA ASP A 186 6.98 -12.11 -7.11
C ASP A 186 6.97 -10.80 -7.90
N SER A 187 7.32 -9.68 -7.26
CA SER A 187 7.45 -8.39 -7.90
C SER A 187 8.54 -7.54 -7.25
N TYR A 188 9.19 -6.71 -8.05
CA TYR A 188 10.15 -5.71 -7.62
C TYR A 188 9.76 -4.34 -8.18
N GLY A 189 9.84 -3.29 -7.37
CA GLY A 189 9.47 -1.96 -7.78
C GLY A 189 9.74 -0.90 -6.71
N GLY A 190 9.34 0.32 -6.99
CA GLY A 190 9.52 1.45 -6.08
C GLY A 190 9.12 2.77 -6.72
N ASN A 191 9.43 3.85 -6.02
CA ASN A 191 9.24 5.22 -6.47
C ASN A 191 10.62 5.83 -6.82
N PHE A 192 11.21 5.34 -7.90
CA PHE A 192 12.56 5.64 -8.37
C PHE A 192 12.65 5.66 -9.90
N ASP A 193 13.80 6.03 -10.48
CA ASP A 193 13.97 6.08 -11.91
C ASP A 193 14.10 4.69 -12.58
N PHE A 194 13.93 4.66 -13.91
CA PHE A 194 13.97 3.43 -14.69
C PHE A 194 15.32 2.70 -14.59
N LYS A 195 16.43 3.44 -14.45
CA LYS A 195 17.76 2.83 -14.31
C LYS A 195 17.82 1.98 -13.04
N ALA A 196 17.35 2.51 -11.91
CA ALA A 196 17.33 1.77 -10.63
C ALA A 196 16.45 0.52 -10.72
N LEU A 197 15.33 0.57 -11.48
CA LEU A 197 14.52 -0.62 -11.76
C LEU A 197 15.33 -1.67 -12.54
N MET A 198 16.10 -1.27 -13.54
CA MET A 198 16.88 -2.19 -14.39
C MET A 198 18.15 -2.74 -13.74
N ASP A 199 18.66 -2.12 -12.68
CA ASP A 199 19.84 -2.58 -11.94
C ASP A 199 19.54 -3.82 -11.04
N TYR A 200 18.28 -4.28 -10.97
CA TYR A 200 17.89 -5.46 -10.19
C TYR A 200 18.25 -6.78 -10.87
N ASP A 201 18.57 -7.82 -10.08
CA ASP A 201 18.90 -9.16 -10.62
C ASP A 201 17.65 -9.94 -11.03
N TYR A 202 17.21 -9.71 -12.26
CA TYR A 202 16.04 -10.40 -12.81
C TYR A 202 16.26 -11.86 -13.17
N ASP A 203 17.51 -12.34 -13.27
CA ASP A 203 17.75 -13.76 -13.50
C ASP A 203 17.51 -14.56 -12.22
N GLU A 204 18.05 -14.11 -11.09
CA GLU A 204 17.80 -14.71 -9.78
C GLU A 204 16.32 -14.56 -9.37
N PHE A 205 15.70 -13.41 -9.63
CA PHE A 205 14.27 -13.16 -9.44
C PHE A 205 13.41 -14.21 -10.18
N ALA A 206 13.67 -14.43 -11.46
CA ALA A 206 12.95 -15.41 -12.29
C ALA A 206 13.11 -16.85 -11.78
N LYS A 207 14.34 -17.23 -11.38
CA LYS A 207 14.63 -18.55 -10.80
C LYS A 207 13.87 -18.80 -9.49
N LYS A 208 13.81 -17.82 -8.58
CA LYS A 208 13.05 -17.93 -7.33
C LYS A 208 11.57 -18.16 -7.58
N ILE A 209 10.97 -17.43 -8.52
CA ILE A 209 9.57 -17.59 -8.89
C ILE A 209 9.30 -18.99 -9.45
N ALA A 210 10.18 -19.47 -10.35
CA ALA A 210 10.09 -20.81 -10.92
C ALA A 210 10.26 -21.90 -9.85
N GLN A 211 11.24 -21.73 -8.94
CA GLN A 211 11.46 -22.64 -7.83
C GLN A 211 10.22 -22.78 -6.93
N THR A 212 9.57 -21.66 -6.59
CA THR A 212 8.34 -21.69 -5.80
C THR A 212 7.24 -22.49 -6.49
N ALA A 213 7.01 -22.28 -7.80
CA ALA A 213 6.01 -23.03 -8.56
C ALA A 213 6.29 -24.54 -8.55
N ILE A 214 7.54 -24.97 -8.72
CA ILE A 214 7.95 -26.38 -8.69
C ILE A 214 7.86 -26.98 -7.29
N THR A 215 8.29 -26.24 -6.27
CA THR A 215 8.21 -26.69 -4.87
C THR A 215 6.75 -26.93 -4.47
N MET A 216 5.86 -26.01 -4.81
CA MET A 216 4.43 -26.16 -4.49
C MET A 216 3.75 -27.26 -5.28
N LEU A 217 4.23 -27.61 -6.46
CA LEU A 217 3.69 -28.71 -7.25
C LEU A 217 3.83 -30.07 -6.51
N THR A 218 4.92 -30.26 -5.80
CA THR A 218 5.22 -31.48 -5.03
C THR A 218 4.84 -31.39 -3.56
N ALA A 219 4.39 -30.22 -3.09
CA ALA A 219 4.01 -29.99 -1.70
C ALA A 219 2.78 -30.82 -1.29
N LYS A 220 2.78 -31.29 -0.05
CA LYS A 220 1.62 -31.99 0.55
C LYS A 220 0.51 -30.99 0.91
N GLU A 221 -0.74 -31.46 0.94
CA GLU A 221 -1.84 -30.64 1.45
C GLU A 221 -1.67 -30.41 2.95
N MET A 222 -1.82 -29.15 3.38
CA MET A 222 -1.76 -28.78 4.80
C MET A 222 -2.99 -29.34 5.53
N LYS A 223 -2.79 -29.90 6.72
CA LYS A 223 -3.88 -30.28 7.62
C LYS A 223 -4.40 -29.06 8.37
N GLY A 224 -5.75 -28.95 8.46
CA GLY A 224 -6.37 -27.93 9.29
C GLY A 224 -6.08 -28.15 10.78
N GLY A 225 -5.91 -27.06 11.54
CA GLY A 225 -5.63 -27.16 12.98
C GLY A 225 -5.21 -25.84 13.60
N VAL A 226 -4.71 -25.92 14.81
CA VAL A 226 -4.13 -24.78 15.53
C VAL A 226 -2.62 -24.98 15.61
N TYR A 227 -1.86 -24.01 15.11
CA TYR A 227 -0.41 -24.09 14.99
C TYR A 227 0.27 -22.83 15.54
N ASP A 228 1.50 -22.96 15.97
CA ASP A 228 2.40 -21.81 16.01
C ASP A 228 2.79 -21.48 14.59
N VAL A 229 2.54 -20.25 14.13
CA VAL A 229 2.79 -19.85 12.75
C VAL A 229 3.94 -18.85 12.72
N VAL A 230 5.00 -19.20 12.01
CA VAL A 230 6.10 -18.28 11.68
C VAL A 230 5.77 -17.65 10.32
N ILE A 231 5.52 -16.35 10.30
CA ILE A 231 5.21 -15.59 9.09
C ILE A 231 6.47 -14.85 8.69
N HIS A 232 6.93 -15.11 7.46
CA HIS A 232 8.17 -14.51 6.97
C HIS A 232 8.04 -13.01 6.74
N ASN A 233 9.14 -12.35 6.48
CA ASN A 233 9.23 -10.90 6.28
C ASN A 233 8.52 -10.41 4.99
N ALA A 234 8.71 -9.17 4.62
CA ALA A 234 8.16 -8.50 3.44
C ALA A 234 6.63 -8.59 3.37
N PHE A 235 6.06 -9.23 2.35
CA PHE A 235 4.61 -9.30 2.14
C PHE A 235 3.87 -10.07 3.25
N GLY A 236 4.57 -10.74 4.17
CA GLY A 236 3.99 -11.25 5.42
C GLY A 236 3.27 -10.16 6.23
N GLY A 237 3.72 -8.91 6.13
CA GLY A 237 3.10 -7.74 6.75
C GLY A 237 1.68 -7.41 6.26
N VAL A 238 1.17 -8.10 5.23
CA VAL A 238 -0.21 -7.95 4.76
C VAL A 238 -1.23 -8.22 5.87
N ILE A 239 -0.93 -9.15 6.79
CA ILE A 239 -1.83 -9.44 7.91
C ILE A 239 -1.97 -8.23 8.82
N PHE A 240 -0.85 -7.56 9.17
CA PHE A 240 -0.91 -6.33 9.95
C PHE A 240 -1.64 -5.21 9.20
N HIS A 241 -1.33 -5.02 7.92
CA HIS A 241 -1.93 -3.99 7.07
C HIS A 241 -3.47 -4.12 7.03
N GLU A 242 -3.96 -5.30 6.70
CA GLU A 242 -5.39 -5.56 6.51
C GLU A 242 -6.13 -5.66 7.85
N ALA A 243 -5.63 -6.49 8.76
CA ALA A 243 -6.34 -6.79 9.99
C ALA A 243 -6.25 -5.67 11.05
N CYS A 244 -5.23 -4.81 10.98
CA CYS A 244 -4.98 -3.77 11.97
C CYS A 244 -4.82 -2.38 11.35
N GLY A 245 -4.05 -2.24 10.28
CA GLY A 245 -3.72 -0.97 9.63
C GLY A 245 -4.96 -0.17 9.24
N HIS A 246 -5.88 -0.76 8.50
CA HIS A 246 -7.16 -0.11 8.14
C HIS A 246 -8.01 0.28 9.36
N SER A 247 -7.89 -0.45 10.45
CA SER A 247 -8.58 -0.13 11.70
C SER A 247 -7.92 1.02 12.48
N LEU A 248 -6.72 1.46 12.09
CA LEU A 248 -6.03 2.63 12.62
C LEU A 248 -6.15 3.87 11.73
N GLU A 249 -6.85 3.77 10.59
CA GLU A 249 -7.19 4.91 9.75
C GLU A 249 -8.33 5.73 10.40
N ALA A 250 -8.15 7.05 10.51
CA ALA A 250 -9.13 7.96 11.10
C ALA A 250 -10.47 7.94 10.36
N THR A 251 -10.50 7.52 9.10
CA THR A 251 -11.72 7.29 8.32
C THR A 251 -12.73 6.39 9.05
N SER A 252 -12.24 5.39 9.79
CA SER A 252 -13.03 4.47 10.62
C SER A 252 -13.04 4.87 12.08
N VAL A 253 -11.88 5.23 12.64
CA VAL A 253 -11.70 5.59 14.05
C VAL A 253 -12.57 6.78 14.46
N ALA A 254 -12.56 7.85 13.66
CA ALA A 254 -13.31 9.08 13.96
C ALA A 254 -14.84 8.89 13.97
N LYS A 255 -15.34 7.84 13.32
CA LYS A 255 -16.76 7.46 13.26
C LYS A 255 -17.12 6.38 14.28
N LYS A 256 -16.18 5.95 15.13
CA LYS A 256 -16.36 4.84 16.09
C LYS A 256 -16.69 3.50 15.41
N LEU A 257 -16.24 3.31 14.18
CA LEU A 257 -16.44 2.08 13.41
C LEU A 257 -15.23 1.13 13.49
N SER A 258 -14.17 1.53 14.19
CA SER A 258 -12.99 0.70 14.45
C SER A 258 -13.00 0.17 15.87
N PHE A 259 -12.58 -1.09 16.04
CA PHE A 259 -12.36 -1.68 17.39
C PHE A 259 -11.18 -1.06 18.13
N PHE A 260 -10.35 -0.24 17.46
CA PHE A 260 -9.30 0.58 18.09
C PHE A 260 -9.76 2.03 18.39
N SER A 261 -11.03 2.38 18.18
CA SER A 261 -11.54 3.70 18.56
C SER A 261 -11.41 3.91 20.07
N ASP A 262 -10.96 5.11 20.46
CA ASP A 262 -10.75 5.51 21.87
C ASP A 262 -9.70 4.68 22.63
N LYS A 263 -8.79 3.99 21.93
CA LYS A 263 -7.78 3.11 22.52
C LYS A 263 -6.38 3.75 22.64
N LEU A 264 -6.23 5.06 22.38
CA LEU A 264 -4.95 5.74 22.56
C LEU A 264 -4.42 5.57 23.99
N GLY A 265 -3.17 5.14 24.13
CA GLY A 265 -2.51 4.85 25.39
C GLY A 265 -2.82 3.46 25.97
N GLU A 266 -3.74 2.69 25.37
CA GLU A 266 -4.03 1.33 25.80
C GLU A 266 -3.12 0.29 25.14
N LYS A 267 -2.94 -0.85 25.82
CA LYS A 267 -2.24 -2.01 25.28
C LYS A 267 -3.14 -2.75 24.28
N ILE A 268 -2.72 -2.79 23.02
CA ILE A 268 -3.46 -3.44 21.91
C ILE A 268 -2.67 -4.54 21.22
N ALA A 269 -1.40 -4.71 21.57
CA ALA A 269 -0.51 -5.73 21.05
C ALA A 269 0.40 -6.28 22.15
N SER A 270 1.17 -7.32 21.86
CA SER A 270 2.20 -7.80 22.76
C SER A 270 3.35 -6.79 22.89
N ASP A 271 4.13 -6.89 23.98
CA ASP A 271 5.22 -5.93 24.28
C ASP A 271 6.36 -5.95 23.25
N VAL A 272 6.47 -7.02 22.44
CA VAL A 272 7.48 -7.13 21.39
C VAL A 272 7.07 -6.43 20.08
N VAL A 273 5.85 -5.90 19.99
CA VAL A 273 5.31 -5.30 18.78
C VAL A 273 5.44 -3.78 18.82
N THR A 274 6.22 -3.24 17.89
CA THR A 274 6.22 -1.83 17.51
C THR A 274 5.82 -1.73 16.05
N ALA A 275 4.81 -0.92 15.72
CA ALA A 275 4.30 -0.77 14.36
C ALA A 275 4.33 0.68 13.92
N ILE A 276 4.69 0.89 12.67
CA ILE A 276 5.00 2.20 12.08
C ILE A 276 4.31 2.33 10.73
N ASP A 277 3.84 3.54 10.41
CA ASP A 277 3.54 3.96 9.05
C ASP A 277 4.51 5.07 8.67
N ASP A 278 5.29 4.89 7.60
CA ASP A 278 6.40 5.77 7.26
C ASP A 278 6.43 6.11 5.77
N GLY A 279 5.91 7.28 5.42
CA GLY A 279 5.95 7.79 4.05
C GLY A 279 7.30 8.39 3.63
N THR A 280 8.33 8.35 4.52
CA THR A 280 9.62 9.01 4.31
C THR A 280 10.77 8.07 3.93
N ILE A 281 10.49 6.77 3.80
CA ILE A 281 11.53 5.80 3.40
C ILE A 281 11.94 6.10 1.96
N ALA A 282 13.24 6.32 1.75
CA ALA A 282 13.77 6.80 0.47
C ALA A 282 13.36 5.88 -0.70
N ASN A 283 12.69 6.46 -1.69
CA ASN A 283 12.29 5.82 -2.94
C ASN A 283 11.43 4.55 -2.82
N GLU A 284 10.83 4.29 -1.66
CA GLU A 284 9.95 3.15 -1.48
C GLU A 284 8.61 3.33 -2.19
N TRP A 285 7.96 2.21 -2.50
CA TRP A 285 6.72 2.12 -3.28
C TRP A 285 5.57 2.96 -2.72
N GLY A 286 5.40 3.02 -1.39
CA GLY A 286 4.37 3.82 -0.71
C GLY A 286 4.83 5.23 -0.32
N SER A 287 6.10 5.60 -0.57
CA SER A 287 6.68 6.89 -0.16
C SER A 287 6.25 8.04 -1.07
N GLN A 288 6.17 9.22 -0.50
CA GLN A 288 5.79 10.46 -1.16
C GLN A 288 6.53 11.63 -0.48
N ASN A 289 6.63 12.78 -1.15
CA ASN A 289 7.17 13.99 -0.52
C ASN A 289 6.10 14.73 0.27
N ILE A 290 4.85 14.73 -0.24
CA ILE A 290 3.66 15.25 0.42
C ILE A 290 2.51 14.25 0.27
N ASP A 291 1.55 14.29 1.19
CA ASP A 291 0.27 13.60 1.00
C ASP A 291 -0.61 14.34 -0.04
N ASP A 292 -1.79 13.80 -0.34
CA ASP A 292 -2.69 14.40 -1.35
C ASP A 292 -3.55 15.55 -0.81
N GLU A 293 -3.26 16.02 0.41
CA GLU A 293 -3.77 17.26 1.01
C GLU A 293 -2.65 18.33 1.11
N GLY A 294 -1.45 18.02 0.59
CA GLY A 294 -0.30 18.91 0.54
C GLY A 294 0.52 18.96 1.84
N ASN A 295 0.29 18.07 2.80
CA ASN A 295 1.08 18.01 4.03
C ASN A 295 2.39 17.23 3.78
N PRO A 296 3.54 17.69 4.34
CA PRO A 296 4.78 16.92 4.30
C PRO A 296 4.60 15.51 4.87
N GLN A 297 5.23 14.51 4.22
CA GLN A 297 5.25 13.15 4.74
C GLN A 297 6.07 13.06 6.02
N GLN A 298 5.71 12.09 6.85
CA GLN A 298 6.36 11.86 8.15
C GLN A 298 6.33 10.39 8.54
N LYS A 299 7.23 10.00 9.42
CA LYS A 299 7.22 8.72 10.11
C LYS A 299 6.28 8.80 11.31
N ARG A 300 5.34 7.85 11.40
CA ARG A 300 4.35 7.77 12.49
C ARG A 300 4.49 6.45 13.23
N VAL A 301 4.79 6.52 14.52
CA VAL A 301 4.71 5.35 15.40
C VAL A 301 3.25 5.14 15.76
N LEU A 302 2.65 4.07 15.24
CA LEU A 302 1.26 3.69 15.50
C LEU A 302 1.15 2.93 16.82
N ILE A 303 2.01 1.94 17.01
CA ILE A 303 2.08 1.11 18.20
C ILE A 303 3.54 1.11 18.67
N GLU A 304 3.78 1.30 19.96
CA GLU A 304 5.11 1.22 20.56
C GLU A 304 5.07 0.27 21.73
N ASN A 305 5.84 -0.82 21.67
CA ASN A 305 5.90 -1.85 22.72
C ASN A 305 4.49 -2.28 23.17
N GLY A 306 3.62 -2.57 22.19
CA GLY A 306 2.24 -2.99 22.39
C GLY A 306 1.23 -1.88 22.72
N ILE A 307 1.65 -0.65 22.94
CA ILE A 307 0.79 0.49 23.32
C ILE A 307 0.43 1.32 22.07
N LEU A 308 -0.86 1.59 21.87
CA LEU A 308 -1.34 2.46 20.79
C LEU A 308 -0.93 3.91 21.04
N LYS A 309 -0.17 4.50 20.11
CA LYS A 309 0.39 5.87 20.23
C LYS A 309 -0.28 6.87 19.30
N SER A 310 -0.72 6.44 18.12
CA SER A 310 -1.24 7.36 17.09
C SER A 310 -2.19 6.63 16.15
N TYR A 311 -2.95 7.44 15.41
CA TYR A 311 -3.74 7.04 14.25
C TYR A 311 -3.20 7.70 12.99
N MET A 312 -3.58 7.20 11.82
CA MET A 312 -3.38 7.85 10.54
C MET A 312 -4.55 8.79 10.26
N ILE A 313 -4.28 10.10 10.19
CA ILE A 313 -5.32 11.13 10.24
C ILE A 313 -5.20 12.07 9.03
N ASP A 314 -6.24 12.12 8.18
CA ASP A 314 -6.45 13.14 7.16
C ASP A 314 -7.08 14.41 7.76
N MET A 315 -7.09 15.50 7.02
CA MET A 315 -7.54 16.81 7.50
C MET A 315 -9.01 16.81 7.96
N ARG A 316 -9.91 16.16 7.24
CA ARG A 316 -11.35 16.12 7.62
C ARG A 316 -11.57 15.39 8.94
N ASN A 317 -10.88 14.26 9.12
CA ASN A 317 -10.96 13.49 10.36
C ASN A 317 -10.14 14.12 11.49
N ALA A 318 -9.09 14.90 11.19
CA ALA A 318 -8.40 15.76 12.15
C ALA A 318 -9.37 16.73 12.85
N ARG A 319 -10.26 17.39 12.08
CA ARG A 319 -11.32 18.25 12.62
C ARG A 319 -12.27 17.46 13.51
N ARG A 320 -12.74 16.27 13.05
CA ARG A 320 -13.69 15.43 13.79
C ARG A 320 -13.12 14.94 15.11
N MET A 321 -11.85 14.52 15.12
CA MET A 321 -11.16 13.99 16.30
C MET A 321 -10.58 15.09 17.18
N LYS A 322 -10.52 16.34 16.71
CA LYS A 322 -9.81 17.46 17.35
C LYS A 322 -8.34 17.12 17.60
N MET A 323 -7.72 16.47 16.62
CA MET A 323 -6.32 16.06 16.60
C MET A 323 -5.64 16.63 15.35
N PRO A 324 -4.31 16.81 15.35
CA PRO A 324 -3.61 17.25 14.14
C PRO A 324 -3.69 16.19 13.03
N SER A 325 -3.70 16.66 11.75
CA SER A 325 -3.47 15.78 10.61
C SER A 325 -2.06 15.18 10.69
N THR A 326 -1.92 13.94 10.22
CA THR A 326 -0.65 13.21 10.25
C THR A 326 -0.04 13.05 8.85
N GLY A 327 -0.50 13.81 7.83
CA GLY A 327 -0.04 13.66 6.45
C GLY A 327 -0.42 12.30 5.87
N SER A 328 -1.63 11.82 6.19
CA SER A 328 -2.14 10.51 5.74
C SER A 328 -3.29 10.65 4.75
N GLY A 329 -3.59 11.86 4.29
CA GLY A 329 -4.64 12.11 3.30
C GLY A 329 -4.20 11.61 1.92
N ARG A 330 -4.81 10.53 1.40
CA ARG A 330 -4.44 9.97 0.10
C ARG A 330 -5.66 9.65 -0.76
N ARG A 331 -5.47 9.75 -2.09
CA ARG A 331 -6.48 9.46 -3.12
C ARG A 331 -5.87 8.77 -4.33
N GLN A 332 -6.64 7.98 -5.04
CA GLN A 332 -6.23 7.34 -6.28
C GLN A 332 -5.94 8.36 -7.39
N SER A 333 -6.79 9.38 -7.51
CA SER A 333 -6.67 10.42 -8.54
C SER A 333 -7.55 11.63 -8.19
N TYR A 334 -7.50 12.67 -9.04
CA TYR A 334 -8.35 13.85 -8.93
C TYR A 334 -9.86 13.56 -8.93
N ARG A 335 -10.28 12.34 -9.27
CA ARG A 335 -11.70 11.93 -9.26
C ARG A 335 -12.20 11.51 -7.87
N PHE A 336 -11.31 11.42 -6.89
CA PHE A 336 -11.61 10.96 -5.55
C PHE A 336 -11.30 12.02 -4.51
N SER A 337 -12.19 12.17 -3.51
CA SER A 337 -11.86 12.90 -2.29
C SER A 337 -10.84 12.10 -1.46
N PRO A 338 -9.83 12.75 -0.82
CA PRO A 338 -8.86 12.04 0.00
C PRO A 338 -9.47 11.50 1.29
N THR A 339 -8.92 10.40 1.77
CA THR A 339 -9.22 9.82 3.09
C THR A 339 -7.94 9.41 3.78
N SER A 340 -8.02 9.12 5.09
CA SER A 340 -6.86 8.57 5.81
C SER A 340 -6.46 7.21 5.24
N ARG A 341 -5.18 7.07 4.86
CA ARG A 341 -4.63 5.87 4.23
C ARG A 341 -3.20 5.61 4.70
N MET A 342 -2.80 4.38 4.60
CA MET A 342 -1.43 3.91 4.84
C MET A 342 -0.46 4.33 3.73
N SER A 343 0.84 4.42 4.07
CA SER A 343 1.96 4.62 3.15
C SER A 343 2.86 3.37 3.09
N ASN A 344 3.95 3.31 3.85
CA ASN A 344 4.70 2.10 4.09
C ASN A 344 4.44 1.68 5.54
N THR A 345 3.58 0.68 5.72
CA THR A 345 3.11 0.26 7.04
C THR A 345 3.75 -1.05 7.43
N TYR A 346 4.46 -1.08 8.56
CA TYR A 346 5.25 -2.25 8.95
C TYR A 346 5.36 -2.43 10.46
N ILE A 347 5.61 -3.69 10.87
CA ILE A 347 6.12 -4.02 12.21
C ILE A 347 7.63 -3.80 12.16
N ALA A 348 8.17 -3.04 13.14
CA ALA A 348 9.59 -2.76 13.23
C ALA A 348 10.40 -3.98 13.66
N ASN A 349 11.73 -3.95 13.44
CA ASN A 349 12.63 -5.00 13.89
C ASN A 349 12.52 -5.23 15.40
N GLY A 350 12.48 -6.51 15.79
CA GLY A 350 12.62 -6.98 17.15
C GLY A 350 14.07 -7.36 17.48
N SER A 351 14.23 -8.19 18.49
CA SER A 351 15.55 -8.61 19.01
C SER A 351 15.93 -10.06 18.67
N SER A 352 15.01 -10.84 18.09
CA SER A 352 15.31 -12.23 17.70
C SER A 352 15.93 -12.28 16.30
N THR A 353 16.62 -13.39 15.99
CA THR A 353 16.96 -13.72 14.61
C THR A 353 15.90 -14.65 13.99
N PHE A 354 15.91 -14.78 12.66
CA PHE A 354 15.07 -15.75 11.97
C PHE A 354 15.33 -17.18 12.47
N GLU A 355 16.58 -17.54 12.60
CA GLU A 355 17.02 -18.85 13.06
C GLU A 355 16.55 -19.16 14.49
N GLU A 356 16.63 -18.18 15.40
CA GLU A 356 16.11 -18.32 16.76
C GLU A 356 14.62 -18.57 16.79
N ILE A 357 13.83 -17.88 15.96
CA ILE A 357 12.38 -18.08 15.84
C ILE A 357 12.07 -19.50 15.40
N ILE A 358 12.75 -20.00 14.35
CA ILE A 358 12.57 -21.38 13.85
C ILE A 358 12.96 -22.39 14.94
N GLN A 359 14.15 -22.25 15.55
CA GLN A 359 14.66 -23.18 16.57
C GLN A 359 13.75 -23.25 17.82
N ASN A 360 13.11 -22.14 18.20
CA ASN A 360 12.17 -22.07 19.32
C ASN A 360 10.75 -22.52 18.95
N THR A 361 10.48 -22.91 17.71
CA THR A 361 9.17 -23.41 17.26
C THR A 361 9.23 -24.94 17.16
N LYS A 362 8.67 -25.63 18.18
CA LYS A 362 8.73 -27.09 18.23
C LYS A 362 7.92 -27.76 17.13
N TYR A 363 6.71 -27.29 16.88
CA TYR A 363 5.84 -27.75 15.83
C TYR A 363 4.98 -26.58 15.31
N GLY A 364 4.95 -26.36 14.00
CA GLY A 364 4.29 -25.20 13.44
C GLY A 364 4.27 -25.16 11.92
N LEU A 365 3.78 -24.03 11.42
CA LEU A 365 3.78 -23.68 10.00
C LEU A 365 4.75 -22.51 9.78
N PHE A 366 5.69 -22.66 8.85
CA PHE A 366 6.43 -21.54 8.27
C PHE A 366 5.69 -21.05 7.01
N ALA A 367 5.01 -19.93 7.12
CA ALA A 367 4.39 -19.20 6.00
C ALA A 367 5.46 -18.33 5.35
N LYS A 368 6.17 -18.88 4.36
CA LYS A 368 7.29 -18.22 3.68
C LYS A 368 6.80 -17.11 2.74
N SER A 369 5.68 -17.36 2.04
CA SER A 369 5.07 -16.35 1.17
C SER A 369 3.56 -16.34 1.38
N MET A 370 3.03 -15.15 1.49
CA MET A 370 1.59 -14.92 1.65
C MET A 370 0.93 -14.67 0.29
N GLY A 371 -0.26 -15.18 0.14
CA GLY A 371 -1.12 -14.91 -1.01
C GLY A 371 -2.20 -13.88 -0.69
N GLY A 372 -3.23 -13.84 -1.53
CA GLY A 372 -4.40 -12.99 -1.32
C GLY A 372 -5.25 -13.45 -0.14
N GLY A 373 -6.07 -12.55 0.35
CA GLY A 373 -6.99 -12.79 1.45
C GLY A 373 -8.10 -11.77 1.51
N SER A 374 -8.87 -11.81 2.58
CA SER A 374 -9.93 -10.87 2.87
C SER A 374 -9.96 -10.53 4.35
N VAL A 375 -10.43 -9.33 4.66
CA VAL A 375 -10.69 -8.85 6.01
C VAL A 375 -12.10 -8.28 6.11
N ASN A 376 -12.73 -8.48 7.26
CA ASN A 376 -13.90 -7.73 7.63
C ASN A 376 -13.47 -6.53 8.49
N PRO A 377 -13.49 -5.28 7.98
CA PRO A 377 -12.97 -4.12 8.71
C PRO A 377 -13.75 -3.81 10.01
N ALA A 378 -15.01 -4.24 10.10
CA ALA A 378 -15.83 -4.00 11.28
C ALA A 378 -15.50 -4.92 12.44
N THR A 379 -15.17 -6.19 12.16
CA THR A 379 -14.88 -7.22 13.18
C THR A 379 -13.38 -7.48 13.34
N GLY A 380 -12.57 -7.14 12.34
CA GLY A 380 -11.15 -7.49 12.27
C GLY A 380 -10.87 -8.94 11.91
N GLU A 381 -11.89 -9.72 11.60
CA GLU A 381 -11.73 -11.10 11.14
C GLU A 381 -11.11 -11.15 9.76
N TYR A 382 -10.15 -12.04 9.57
CA TYR A 382 -9.44 -12.18 8.31
C TYR A 382 -9.19 -13.64 7.93
N ASN A 383 -8.98 -13.86 6.64
CA ASN A 383 -8.37 -15.08 6.11
C ASN A 383 -7.36 -14.72 5.01
N PHE A 384 -6.17 -15.33 5.06
CA PHE A 384 -5.11 -15.15 4.08
C PHE A 384 -4.53 -16.47 3.67
N SER A 385 -4.41 -16.72 2.36
CA SER A 385 -3.77 -17.90 1.83
C SER A 385 -2.25 -17.83 2.02
N VAL A 386 -1.64 -18.99 2.23
CA VAL A 386 -0.18 -19.16 2.20
C VAL A 386 0.17 -19.71 0.82
N SER A 387 0.90 -18.92 0.03
CA SER A 387 1.30 -19.30 -1.33
C SER A 387 2.54 -20.19 -1.36
N GLU A 388 3.41 -20.10 -0.35
CA GLU A 388 4.53 -21.00 -0.13
C GLU A 388 4.69 -21.26 1.37
N GLY A 389 4.52 -22.50 1.80
CA GLY A 389 4.56 -22.90 3.20
C GLY A 389 5.38 -24.15 3.45
N TYR A 390 5.85 -24.32 4.68
CA TYR A 390 6.62 -25.47 5.14
C TYR A 390 6.20 -25.84 6.57
N LEU A 391 6.28 -27.14 6.90
CA LEU A 391 6.18 -27.55 8.30
C LEU A 391 7.44 -27.17 9.06
N ILE A 392 7.27 -26.85 10.33
CA ILE A 392 8.35 -26.76 11.31
C ILE A 392 8.18 -27.93 12.28
N GLU A 393 9.24 -28.73 12.43
CA GLU A 393 9.29 -29.87 13.34
C GLU A 393 10.61 -29.86 14.09
N ASP A 394 10.53 -29.94 15.41
CA ASP A 394 11.68 -29.89 16.34
C ASP A 394 12.67 -28.75 16.03
N GLY A 395 12.14 -27.54 15.74
CA GLY A 395 12.95 -26.36 15.49
C GLY A 395 13.64 -26.33 14.12
N LYS A 396 13.12 -27.08 13.15
CA LYS A 396 13.66 -27.13 11.77
C LYS A 396 12.53 -27.01 10.75
N ILE A 397 12.80 -26.27 9.67
CA ILE A 397 11.95 -26.27 8.48
C ILE A 397 12.11 -27.62 7.78
N THR A 398 11.01 -28.31 7.53
CA THR A 398 10.99 -29.67 6.97
C THR A 398 10.34 -29.70 5.60
N GLU A 399 9.19 -30.34 5.45
CA GLU A 399 8.54 -30.58 4.16
C GLU A 399 7.67 -29.38 3.69
N PRO A 400 7.62 -29.11 2.38
CA PRO A 400 6.74 -28.10 1.84
C PRO A 400 5.26 -28.52 1.95
N VAL A 401 4.40 -27.55 2.28
CA VAL A 401 2.96 -27.71 2.38
C VAL A 401 2.21 -26.65 1.60
N ARG A 402 1.04 -27.00 1.05
CA ARG A 402 0.17 -26.10 0.28
C ARG A 402 -1.26 -26.12 0.80
N GLY A 403 -2.10 -25.21 0.33
CA GLY A 403 -3.50 -25.12 0.69
C GLY A 403 -3.75 -24.61 2.10
N ALA A 404 -2.72 -24.09 2.78
CA ALA A 404 -2.86 -23.45 4.08
C ALA A 404 -3.56 -22.08 3.96
N THR A 405 -4.46 -21.80 4.89
CA THR A 405 -5.11 -20.49 5.05
C THR A 405 -5.01 -20.07 6.51
N LEU A 406 -4.39 -18.91 6.75
CA LEU A 406 -4.31 -18.31 8.08
C LEU A 406 -5.64 -17.61 8.39
N ILE A 407 -6.27 -17.98 9.50
CA ILE A 407 -7.58 -17.48 9.92
C ILE A 407 -7.41 -16.86 11.32
N GLY A 408 -7.90 -15.64 11.49
CA GLY A 408 -7.77 -14.96 12.77
C GLY A 408 -8.60 -13.70 12.87
N ASN A 409 -8.34 -12.99 13.95
CA ASN A 409 -8.84 -11.64 14.19
C ASN A 409 -7.65 -10.74 14.51
N GLY A 410 -7.59 -9.56 13.91
CA GLY A 410 -6.45 -8.65 14.00
C GLY A 410 -6.08 -8.30 15.45
N LYS A 411 -7.07 -8.03 16.28
CA LYS A 411 -6.87 -7.72 17.70
C LYS A 411 -6.21 -8.86 18.46
N ASP A 412 -6.69 -10.08 18.26
CA ASP A 412 -6.16 -11.26 18.95
C ASP A 412 -4.78 -11.64 18.41
N THR A 413 -4.57 -11.49 17.11
CA THR A 413 -3.30 -11.81 16.46
C THR A 413 -2.16 -10.96 16.99
N LEU A 414 -2.35 -9.63 17.14
CA LEU A 414 -1.32 -8.74 17.68
C LEU A 414 -0.89 -9.12 19.10
N LEU A 415 -1.82 -9.60 19.93
CA LEU A 415 -1.54 -10.03 21.31
C LEU A 415 -0.82 -11.38 21.37
N LYS A 416 -0.94 -12.21 20.32
CA LYS A 416 -0.32 -13.54 20.21
C LYS A 416 1.05 -13.54 19.54
N ILE A 417 1.53 -12.40 19.03
CA ILE A 417 2.91 -12.28 18.53
C ILE A 417 3.84 -12.34 19.75
N ASP A 418 4.71 -13.34 19.80
CA ASP A 418 5.62 -13.54 20.92
C ASP A 418 7.10 -13.43 20.53
N MET A 419 7.44 -13.48 19.27
CA MET A 419 8.79 -13.26 18.76
C MET A 419 8.76 -12.41 17.48
N VAL A 420 9.68 -11.47 17.36
CA VAL A 420 9.88 -10.58 16.23
C VAL A 420 11.37 -10.56 15.88
N ALA A 421 11.71 -10.87 14.63
CA ALA A 421 13.08 -10.92 14.15
C ALA A 421 13.66 -9.50 13.84
N ASP A 422 14.91 -9.49 13.37
CA ASP A 422 15.67 -8.29 12.98
C ASP A 422 15.79 -8.11 11.46
N ASN A 423 15.07 -8.88 10.67
CA ASN A 423 15.17 -8.97 9.22
C ASN A 423 14.00 -8.26 8.48
N LEU A 424 13.65 -7.04 8.92
CA LEU A 424 12.60 -6.24 8.26
C LEU A 424 12.82 -6.16 6.74
N SER A 425 11.76 -6.42 6.00
CA SER A 425 11.66 -6.17 4.57
C SER A 425 10.25 -5.67 4.21
N LEU A 426 10.14 -4.97 3.09
CA LEU A 426 8.88 -4.43 2.60
C LEU A 426 8.40 -5.21 1.37
N GLY A 427 7.09 -5.31 1.22
CA GLY A 427 6.42 -5.90 0.07
C GLY A 427 5.49 -4.88 -0.61
N TYR A 428 5.41 -4.93 -1.92
CA TYR A 428 4.71 -3.94 -2.75
C TYR A 428 3.25 -4.33 -2.96
N GLY A 429 2.31 -3.46 -2.60
CA GLY A 429 0.89 -3.71 -2.72
C GLY A 429 0.09 -2.55 -3.29
N MET A 430 -1.16 -2.84 -3.63
CA MET A 430 -2.18 -1.84 -3.95
C MET A 430 -3.26 -1.92 -2.89
N CYS A 431 -3.46 -0.81 -2.18
CA CYS A 431 -4.42 -0.72 -1.09
C CYS A 431 -5.71 -0.06 -1.58
N GLY A 432 -6.84 -0.76 -1.50
CA GLY A 432 -8.16 -0.29 -1.93
C GLY A 432 -8.98 0.27 -0.77
N SER A 433 -9.65 1.43 -0.95
CA SER A 433 -10.59 2.00 0.02
C SER A 433 -11.53 3.02 -0.63
N LEU A 434 -12.23 3.83 0.16
CA LEU A 434 -13.18 4.85 -0.32
C LEU A 434 -12.54 5.88 -1.27
N SER A 435 -11.29 6.23 -1.07
CA SER A 435 -10.53 7.14 -1.94
C SER A 435 -9.86 6.44 -3.12
N GLY A 436 -10.29 5.23 -3.47
CA GLY A 436 -9.77 4.42 -4.58
C GLY A 436 -8.57 3.55 -4.19
N SER A 437 -7.86 3.04 -5.21
CA SER A 437 -6.70 2.16 -5.05
C SER A 437 -5.40 2.96 -5.14
N ILE A 438 -4.53 2.81 -4.15
CA ILE A 438 -3.25 3.54 -4.05
C ILE A 438 -2.08 2.59 -3.83
N PRO A 439 -0.86 2.93 -4.28
CA PRO A 439 0.36 2.21 -3.90
C PRO A 439 0.60 2.29 -2.39
N ALA A 440 0.85 1.15 -1.76
CA ALA A 440 1.23 1.08 -0.36
C ALA A 440 2.17 -0.11 -0.15
N CYS A 441 3.21 0.05 0.68
CA CYS A 441 3.99 -1.08 1.15
C CYS A 441 3.35 -1.70 2.38
N VAL A 442 3.44 -3.01 2.44
CA VAL A 442 3.26 -3.79 3.66
C VAL A 442 4.62 -4.29 4.12
N GLY A 443 4.86 -4.42 5.42
CA GLY A 443 6.16 -4.89 5.87
C GLY A 443 6.16 -5.46 7.27
N GLN A 444 7.11 -6.33 7.49
CA GLN A 444 7.46 -6.85 8.80
C GLN A 444 8.81 -7.57 8.74
N PRO A 445 9.50 -7.77 9.87
CA PRO A 445 10.46 -8.84 10.02
C PRO A 445 9.73 -10.19 10.11
N THR A 446 10.44 -11.29 10.15
CA THR A 446 9.84 -12.58 10.49
C THR A 446 9.25 -12.51 11.90
N ILE A 447 7.99 -12.92 12.04
CA ILE A 447 7.29 -12.94 13.33
C ILE A 447 6.79 -14.34 13.64
N ARG A 448 6.61 -14.66 14.92
CA ARG A 448 5.87 -15.84 15.34
C ARG A 448 4.55 -15.45 16.02
N VAL A 449 3.46 -16.07 15.58
CA VAL A 449 2.13 -15.94 16.16
C VAL A 449 1.75 -17.26 16.82
N LYS A 450 1.49 -17.25 18.10
CA LYS A 450 1.12 -18.46 18.88
C LYS A 450 -0.31 -18.86 18.63
N ALA A 451 -0.53 -20.17 18.53
CA ALA A 451 -1.86 -20.80 18.52
C ALA A 451 -2.83 -20.13 17.49
N MET A 452 -2.38 -20.02 16.24
CA MET A 452 -3.19 -19.50 15.13
C MET A 452 -3.99 -20.63 14.47
N THR A 453 -5.22 -20.33 14.08
CA THR A 453 -6.04 -21.26 13.30
C THR A 453 -5.54 -21.28 11.86
N VAL A 454 -5.22 -22.47 11.38
CA VAL A 454 -4.83 -22.75 10.00
C VAL A 454 -5.88 -23.63 9.36
N GLY A 455 -6.53 -23.14 8.32
CA GLY A 455 -7.39 -23.94 7.44
C GLY A 455 -6.52 -24.78 6.49
N GLY A 456 -6.99 -25.96 6.15
CA GLY A 456 -6.32 -26.88 5.23
C GLY A 456 -7.26 -27.90 4.65
N LYS A 457 -6.82 -28.66 3.65
CA LYS A 457 -7.59 -29.71 2.98
C LYS A 457 -7.19 -31.13 3.39
N GLY A 458 -6.05 -31.29 4.06
CA GLY A 458 -5.58 -32.59 4.52
C GLY A 458 -6.45 -33.11 5.69
N GLU A 459 -6.85 -34.40 5.66
CA GLU A 459 -7.51 -35.08 6.78
C GLU A 459 -6.53 -35.38 7.93
#